data_d8b43f16879a20ccf41c82dd99642142
#
_entry.id   d8b43f16879a20ccf41c82dd99642142
#
_cell.length_a   1.000
_cell.length_b   1.000
_cell.length_c   1.000
_cell.angle_alpha   90.00
_cell.angle_beta   90.00
_cell.angle_gamma   90.00
#
_symmetry.space_group_name_H-M   'P 1'
#
loop_
_entity.id
_entity.type
_entity.pdbx_description
1 polymer ?
#
loop_
_entity_poly.entity_id
_entity_poly.type
_entity_poly.pdbx_seq_one_letter_code
_entity_poly.pdbx_strand_id
1 'polypeptide(L)'
;MGKKFYAMMAVLAFAAGGMDVNAVYTLDGIEVSADRQKDRFGNMITEQSYYRTGGDVQVIDSDTIEKRHYTQVGDALKYIPGVQVQTPGGYRGGEYGYTQTHSIVSINGDARVIILVDGRRMDNSVGNPVADYAAGSKSIIDVNQIVGMDNIEKIEVIKGPGASIYGADATGGVINIITKKGALKPVGTIDFSAGSWKRFSYGLTYSGSNDTGKLRYFFAARRELSGDSHYHDGITGKNYTWHQTGYRDNTLNARVDYKFNDRHELAFSYNHMQGNDDYPLTAPDYRYLSDAEWNRIKKDYFQNDKYGNFDNPGYRNLWITWLGAYNIYNKNNYDLTYYFGKDHGMDSFIRFYDQHETYFGSFGAGDREDAPTPFTPAWDAWAKKNHKGRDKKSYFTQLKNRGLQIQYGKAVGKHDLLTTWTYDKSRYYDTHVRKKTTSSVERESVLGYVQDKIHITDRWEITPALRYSYYSDFAKVSKAGVHANAGKSVSVVTPSVVTQFAFDDTASIYAGWTKVYRPIRVGDYHLTNTDYSSGNKVDAKLEDEKGDVVTLG
;
A
#
# COMPACT_ATOMS: atom_id res chain seq x y z
N MET A 1 -2.31 -19.78 16.39
CA MET A 1 -2.78 -19.60 14.99
C MET A 1 -2.08 -20.52 13.98
N GLY A 2 -0.78 -20.85 14.15
CA GLY A 2 -0.09 -21.77 13.24
C GLY A 2 -0.78 -23.12 13.00
N LYS A 3 -1.27 -23.77 14.06
CA LYS A 3 -1.95 -25.09 13.93
C LYS A 3 -3.27 -25.04 13.16
N LYS A 4 -4.02 -23.93 13.22
CA LYS A 4 -5.29 -23.78 12.47
C LYS A 4 -5.04 -23.51 10.99
N PHE A 5 -3.95 -22.83 10.65
CA PHE A 5 -3.55 -22.61 9.25
C PHE A 5 -3.11 -23.92 8.57
N TYR A 6 -2.32 -24.74 9.26
CA TYR A 6 -1.94 -26.08 8.78
C TYR A 6 -3.14 -26.99 8.60
N ALA A 7 -4.12 -26.94 9.50
CA ALA A 7 -5.35 -27.73 9.39
C ALA A 7 -6.19 -27.30 8.17
N MET A 8 -6.24 -26.00 7.86
CA MET A 8 -6.96 -25.50 6.69
C MET A 8 -6.26 -25.87 5.37
N MET A 9 -4.93 -25.84 5.33
CA MET A 9 -4.14 -26.32 4.18
C MET A 9 -4.30 -27.84 3.99
N ALA A 10 -4.36 -28.61 5.07
CA ALA A 10 -4.59 -30.04 5.01
C ALA A 10 -6.00 -30.40 4.51
N VAL A 11 -7.02 -29.62 4.91
CA VAL A 11 -8.41 -29.82 4.45
C VAL A 11 -8.56 -29.47 2.97
N LEU A 12 -7.85 -28.43 2.48
CA LEU A 12 -7.83 -28.09 1.05
C LEU A 12 -7.06 -29.13 0.21
N ALA A 13 -5.98 -29.68 0.73
CA ALA A 13 -5.27 -30.79 0.09
C ALA A 13 -6.12 -32.08 0.04
N PHE A 14 -6.97 -32.33 1.04
CA PHE A 14 -7.90 -33.46 1.04
C PHE A 14 -9.10 -33.25 0.12
N ALA A 15 -9.57 -32.01 -0.07
CA ALA A 15 -10.64 -31.69 -1.03
C ALA A 15 -10.16 -31.80 -2.50
N ALA A 16 -8.85 -31.65 -2.74
CA ALA A 16 -8.21 -31.91 -4.03
C ALA A 16 -7.93 -33.42 -4.29
N GLY A 17 -8.21 -34.29 -3.31
CA GLY A 17 -7.92 -35.73 -3.32
C GLY A 17 -8.75 -36.60 -4.28
N GLY A 18 -9.26 -36.05 -5.36
CA GLY A 18 -9.82 -36.78 -6.49
C GLY A 18 -9.02 -36.62 -7.79
N MET A 19 -7.83 -36.02 -7.74
CA MET A 19 -6.98 -35.92 -8.91
C MET A 19 -6.14 -37.18 -9.07
N ASP A 20 -6.34 -37.86 -10.20
CA ASP A 20 -5.50 -38.97 -10.65
C ASP A 20 -4.08 -38.46 -10.88
N VAL A 21 -3.14 -38.82 -10.00
CA VAL A 21 -1.74 -38.33 -9.99
C VAL A 21 -0.95 -38.83 -11.22
N ASN A 22 -1.56 -39.64 -12.08
CA ASN A 22 -0.94 -40.21 -13.28
C ASN A 22 -1.32 -39.51 -14.60
N ALA A 23 -2.07 -38.44 -14.58
CA ALA A 23 -2.33 -37.67 -15.77
C ALA A 23 -1.17 -36.70 -16.02
N VAL A 24 -0.25 -37.09 -16.91
CA VAL A 24 0.66 -36.15 -17.58
C VAL A 24 -0.23 -35.29 -18.47
N TYR A 25 -0.69 -34.16 -17.97
CA TYR A 25 -1.31 -33.15 -18.82
C TYR A 25 -0.17 -32.46 -19.57
N THR A 26 0.02 -32.82 -20.83
CA THR A 26 0.64 -31.93 -21.80
C THR A 26 -0.28 -30.73 -21.86
N LEU A 27 0.14 -29.64 -21.27
CA LEU A 27 -0.42 -28.34 -21.55
C LEU A 27 -0.15 -28.06 -23.02
N ASP A 28 -1.11 -28.36 -23.89
CA ASP A 28 -1.21 -27.70 -25.19
C ASP A 28 -1.15 -26.22 -24.85
N GLY A 29 -0.20 -25.50 -25.45
CA GLY A 29 0.07 -24.11 -25.14
C GLY A 29 -1.24 -23.37 -25.07
N ILE A 30 -1.62 -22.95 -23.87
CA ILE A 30 -2.66 -21.95 -23.73
C ILE A 30 -2.02 -20.70 -24.32
N GLU A 31 -2.23 -20.46 -25.61
CA GLU A 31 -2.27 -19.10 -26.10
C GLU A 31 -3.39 -18.41 -25.35
N VAL A 32 -3.07 -17.87 -24.18
CA VAL A 32 -3.76 -16.72 -23.67
C VAL A 32 -3.28 -15.55 -24.53
N SER A 33 -3.73 -15.55 -25.78
CA SER A 33 -3.93 -14.32 -26.47
C SER A 33 -5.11 -13.66 -25.76
N ALA A 34 -4.88 -13.08 -24.58
CA ALA A 34 -5.56 -11.85 -24.28
C ALA A 34 -5.20 -10.98 -25.47
N ASP A 35 -6.12 -10.87 -26.45
CA ASP A 35 -6.05 -9.86 -27.46
C ASP A 35 -5.75 -8.58 -26.70
N ARG A 36 -4.49 -8.14 -26.78
CA ARG A 36 -4.05 -6.89 -26.19
C ARG A 36 -4.66 -5.82 -27.06
N GLN A 37 -5.98 -5.63 -26.90
CA GLN A 37 -6.68 -4.58 -27.59
C GLN A 37 -6.07 -3.27 -27.13
N LYS A 38 -5.32 -2.69 -28.01
CA LYS A 38 -4.94 -1.29 -27.89
C LYS A 38 -6.16 -0.45 -28.27
N ASP A 39 -6.37 0.64 -27.53
CA ASP A 39 -7.29 1.65 -28.00
C ASP A 39 -6.77 2.27 -29.31
N ARG A 40 -7.59 3.09 -29.94
CA ARG A 40 -7.21 3.80 -31.18
C ARG A 40 -6.03 4.77 -31.01
N PHE A 41 -5.56 4.98 -29.79
CA PHE A 41 -4.41 5.80 -29.44
C PHE A 41 -3.18 4.95 -29.07
N GLY A 42 -3.24 3.61 -29.29
CA GLY A 42 -2.15 2.70 -29.01
C GLY A 42 -1.97 2.34 -27.52
N ASN A 43 -2.83 2.84 -26.63
CA ASN A 43 -2.77 2.49 -25.22
C ASN A 43 -3.36 1.09 -25.00
N MET A 44 -2.76 0.33 -24.10
CA MET A 44 -3.30 -0.97 -23.69
C MET A 44 -4.69 -0.78 -23.06
N ILE A 45 -5.73 -1.34 -23.70
CA ILE A 45 -7.07 -1.33 -23.13
C ILE A 45 -7.10 -2.31 -21.98
N THR A 46 -7.27 -1.78 -20.78
CA THR A 46 -7.64 -2.56 -19.61
C THR A 46 -9.13 -2.38 -19.35
N GLU A 47 -9.78 -3.30 -18.66
CA GLU A 47 -11.21 -3.19 -18.35
C GLU A 47 -11.59 -1.87 -17.67
N GLN A 48 -10.64 -1.21 -16.99
CA GLN A 48 -10.85 0.07 -16.32
C GLN A 48 -10.21 1.27 -17.03
N SER A 49 -9.39 1.05 -18.06
CA SER A 49 -8.71 2.14 -18.78
C SER A 49 -9.55 2.76 -19.89
N TYR A 50 -10.68 2.17 -20.23
CA TYR A 50 -11.50 2.64 -21.35
C TYR A 50 -12.00 4.07 -21.18
N TYR A 51 -12.28 4.50 -19.97
CA TYR A 51 -12.71 5.86 -19.65
C TYR A 51 -11.58 6.78 -19.23
N ARG A 52 -10.32 6.33 -19.33
CA ARG A 52 -9.18 7.20 -19.09
C ARG A 52 -9.00 8.17 -20.23
N THR A 53 -8.58 9.33 -19.83
CA THR A 53 -8.30 10.43 -20.73
C THR A 53 -6.82 10.68 -20.71
N GLY A 54 -6.18 10.70 -21.84
CA GLY A 54 -4.78 11.06 -22.08
C GLY A 54 -3.82 10.88 -20.89
N GLY A 55 -2.72 10.23 -21.09
CA GLY A 55 -1.72 10.00 -20.08
C GLY A 55 -0.87 8.75 -20.38
N ASP A 56 0.30 8.68 -19.73
CA ASP A 56 1.15 7.49 -19.80
C ASP A 56 0.61 6.42 -18.84
N VAL A 57 0.15 5.31 -19.39
CA VAL A 57 -0.31 4.14 -18.64
C VAL A 57 0.61 2.98 -18.89
N GLN A 58 1.28 2.52 -17.86
CA GLN A 58 2.13 1.34 -17.91
C GLN A 58 1.49 0.18 -17.16
N VAL A 59 1.56 -1.00 -17.76
CA VAL A 59 0.93 -2.22 -17.24
C VAL A 59 1.98 -3.27 -16.99
N ILE A 60 1.95 -3.87 -15.79
CA ILE A 60 2.71 -5.05 -15.43
C ILE A 60 1.69 -6.18 -15.27
N ASP A 61 1.68 -7.13 -16.19
CA ASP A 61 0.76 -8.26 -16.21
C ASP A 61 1.23 -9.43 -15.33
N SER A 62 0.33 -10.38 -15.07
CA SER A 62 0.63 -11.57 -14.25
C SER A 62 1.75 -12.41 -14.86
N ASP A 63 1.85 -12.50 -16.17
CA ASP A 63 2.91 -13.23 -16.86
C ASP A 63 4.30 -12.62 -16.59
N THR A 64 4.39 -11.29 -16.62
CA THR A 64 5.60 -10.56 -16.24
C THR A 64 5.93 -10.75 -14.75
N ILE A 65 4.92 -10.71 -13.88
CA ILE A 65 5.09 -10.94 -12.43
C ILE A 65 5.66 -12.34 -12.18
N GLU A 66 5.09 -13.35 -12.80
CA GLU A 66 5.50 -14.74 -12.66
C GLU A 66 6.89 -15.00 -13.26
N LYS A 67 7.17 -14.55 -14.47
CA LYS A 67 8.46 -14.74 -15.16
C LYS A 67 9.63 -14.04 -14.45
N ARG A 68 9.38 -12.90 -13.83
CA ARG A 68 10.38 -12.14 -13.08
C ARG A 68 10.45 -12.51 -11.60
N HIS A 69 9.58 -13.41 -11.16
CA HIS A 69 9.51 -13.87 -9.77
C HIS A 69 9.41 -12.71 -8.75
N TYR A 70 8.60 -11.70 -9.07
CA TYR A 70 8.36 -10.61 -8.13
C TYR A 70 7.62 -11.13 -6.91
N THR A 71 8.12 -10.83 -5.74
CA THR A 71 7.55 -11.29 -4.47
C THR A 71 6.77 -10.19 -3.74
N GLN A 72 6.96 -8.95 -4.18
CA GLN A 72 6.29 -7.78 -3.61
C GLN A 72 5.88 -6.81 -4.72
N VAL A 73 4.81 -6.06 -4.51
CA VAL A 73 4.33 -5.03 -5.45
C VAL A 73 5.41 -3.98 -5.70
N GLY A 74 6.10 -3.55 -4.65
CA GLY A 74 7.20 -2.60 -4.76
C GLY A 74 8.33 -3.07 -5.69
N ASP A 75 8.61 -4.37 -5.74
CA ASP A 75 9.64 -4.91 -6.65
C ASP A 75 9.23 -4.77 -8.11
N ALA A 76 7.97 -5.01 -8.43
CA ALA A 76 7.45 -4.83 -9.78
C ALA A 76 7.49 -3.35 -10.20
N LEU A 77 7.14 -2.45 -9.28
CA LEU A 77 7.08 -1.01 -9.55
C LEU A 77 8.45 -0.35 -9.80
N LYS A 78 9.53 -0.88 -9.23
CA LYS A 78 10.91 -0.35 -9.42
C LYS A 78 11.36 -0.28 -10.88
N TYR A 79 10.76 -1.08 -11.76
CA TYR A 79 11.12 -1.14 -13.18
C TYR A 79 10.29 -0.20 -14.06
N ILE A 80 9.36 0.54 -13.49
CA ILE A 80 8.55 1.52 -14.22
C ILE A 80 9.30 2.85 -14.27
N PRO A 81 9.60 3.40 -15.46
CA PRO A 81 10.24 4.70 -15.58
C PRO A 81 9.49 5.79 -14.82
N GLY A 82 10.21 6.62 -14.07
CA GLY A 82 9.64 7.69 -13.25
C GLY A 82 8.99 7.24 -11.94
N VAL A 83 8.91 5.94 -11.65
CA VAL A 83 8.46 5.43 -10.36
C VAL A 83 9.65 5.16 -9.46
N GLN A 84 9.59 5.68 -8.26
CA GLN A 84 10.56 5.42 -7.19
C GLN A 84 9.86 4.70 -6.05
N VAL A 85 10.40 3.57 -5.65
CA VAL A 85 9.97 2.84 -4.48
C VAL A 85 11.05 2.96 -3.42
N GLN A 86 10.77 3.71 -2.39
CA GLN A 86 11.61 3.78 -1.21
C GLN A 86 11.25 2.61 -0.31
N THR A 87 12.10 1.61 -0.28
CA THR A 87 12.06 0.55 0.73
C THR A 87 13.22 0.83 1.67
N PRO A 88 12.96 1.47 2.79
CA PRO A 88 14.03 1.85 3.69
C PRO A 88 14.68 0.60 4.29
N GLY A 89 15.99 0.58 4.32
CA GLY A 89 16.79 -0.33 5.13
C GLY A 89 16.65 -1.83 4.85
N GLY A 90 17.04 -2.29 3.68
CA GLY A 90 17.03 -3.70 3.34
C GLY A 90 15.70 -4.18 2.74
N TYR A 91 15.48 -5.48 2.75
CA TYR A 91 14.35 -6.09 2.04
C TYR A 91 12.99 -5.59 2.56
N ARG A 92 12.88 -5.31 3.86
CA ARG A 92 11.71 -4.72 4.53
C ARG A 92 12.07 -3.78 5.66
N GLY A 93 13.32 -3.47 5.84
CA GLY A 93 13.76 -2.66 6.96
C GLY A 93 13.87 -1.18 6.62
N GLY A 94 13.58 -0.33 7.58
CA GLY A 94 13.59 1.10 7.43
C GLY A 94 14.87 1.79 7.85
N GLU A 95 15.06 3.01 7.35
CA GLU A 95 15.99 3.94 7.94
C GLU A 95 15.37 4.58 9.20
N TYR A 96 16.14 4.74 10.23
CA TYR A 96 15.87 5.54 11.43
C TYR A 96 14.44 5.66 11.97
N GLY A 97 14.10 4.85 12.93
CA GLY A 97 12.97 5.06 13.82
C GLY A 97 11.61 5.04 13.12
N TYR A 98 10.63 5.32 13.34
CA TYR A 98 9.20 5.50 13.27
C TYR A 98 8.43 5.11 12.01
N THR A 99 9.01 4.96 10.79
CA THR A 99 8.20 4.76 9.58
C THR A 99 8.66 3.73 8.64
N GLN A 100 9.36 2.89 9.07
CA GLN A 100 10.39 2.23 8.35
C GLN A 100 10.02 0.87 7.85
N THR A 101 8.82 0.50 8.15
CA THR A 101 8.23 -0.74 7.72
C THR A 101 7.42 -0.59 6.43
N HIS A 102 7.31 0.65 5.91
CA HIS A 102 6.42 0.94 4.78
C HIS A 102 7.18 1.32 3.53
N SER A 103 6.89 0.61 2.44
CA SER A 103 7.37 0.98 1.12
C SER A 103 6.59 2.16 0.58
N ILE A 104 7.27 3.29 0.44
CA ILE A 104 6.71 4.53 -0.09
C ILE A 104 6.93 4.58 -1.59
N VAL A 105 5.91 4.93 -2.34
CA VAL A 105 5.99 5.12 -3.77
C VAL A 105 5.86 6.59 -4.12
N SER A 106 6.72 7.07 -5.01
CA SER A 106 6.58 8.35 -5.70
C SER A 106 6.60 8.16 -7.21
N ILE A 107 5.86 9.01 -7.92
CA ILE A 107 5.85 9.04 -9.38
C ILE A 107 6.30 10.44 -9.80
N ASN A 108 7.33 10.50 -10.64
CA ASN A 108 7.96 11.75 -11.07
C ASN A 108 8.37 12.68 -9.90
N GLY A 109 8.82 12.09 -8.80
CA GLY A 109 9.24 12.82 -7.59
C GLY A 109 8.09 13.23 -6.66
N ASP A 110 6.83 13.02 -7.02
CA ASP A 110 5.67 13.31 -6.17
C ASP A 110 5.18 12.03 -5.47
N ALA A 111 5.19 12.03 -4.14
CA ALA A 111 4.71 10.92 -3.32
C ALA A 111 3.19 10.95 -3.04
N ARG A 112 2.45 11.92 -3.61
CA ARG A 112 0.98 11.95 -3.55
C ARG A 112 0.39 11.01 -4.59
N VAL A 113 0.66 9.72 -4.42
CA VAL A 113 0.21 8.63 -5.29
C VAL A 113 -1.00 7.97 -4.67
N ILE A 114 -2.07 7.83 -5.43
CA ILE A 114 -3.27 7.09 -5.00
C ILE A 114 -3.08 5.61 -5.33
N ILE A 115 -3.33 4.76 -4.35
CA ILE A 115 -3.32 3.31 -4.52
C ILE A 115 -4.75 2.80 -4.57
N LEU A 116 -5.04 2.00 -5.59
CA LEU A 116 -6.34 1.37 -5.81
C LEU A 116 -6.20 -0.15 -5.83
N VAL A 117 -7.27 -0.83 -5.42
CA VAL A 117 -7.50 -2.26 -5.69
C VAL A 117 -8.86 -2.38 -6.38
N ASP A 118 -8.85 -2.94 -7.59
CA ASP A 118 -10.04 -3.06 -8.45
C ASP A 118 -10.80 -1.72 -8.59
N GLY A 119 -10.07 -0.60 -8.70
CA GLY A 119 -10.61 0.75 -8.82
C GLY A 119 -11.11 1.38 -7.51
N ARG A 120 -11.02 0.69 -6.37
CA ARG A 120 -11.36 1.24 -5.05
C ARG A 120 -10.11 1.84 -4.39
N ARG A 121 -10.22 3.05 -3.87
CA ARG A 121 -9.15 3.67 -3.08
C ARG A 121 -8.87 2.89 -1.80
N MET A 122 -7.60 2.71 -1.50
CA MET A 122 -7.14 2.02 -0.29
C MET A 122 -6.79 2.98 0.85
N ASP A 123 -6.52 4.25 0.55
CA ASP A 123 -6.38 5.27 1.58
C ASP A 123 -7.76 5.70 2.14
N ASN A 124 -7.74 6.48 3.18
CA ASN A 124 -8.93 6.92 3.91
C ASN A 124 -8.87 8.42 4.23
N SER A 125 -10.00 8.99 4.61
CA SER A 125 -10.15 10.42 4.84
C SER A 125 -9.56 10.91 6.17
N VAL A 126 -9.26 10.03 7.12
CA VAL A 126 -8.61 10.41 8.39
C VAL A 126 -7.09 10.41 8.30
N GLY A 127 -6.52 9.71 7.31
CA GLY A 127 -5.09 9.45 7.22
C GLY A 127 -4.65 8.31 8.14
N ASN A 128 -3.39 7.96 8.08
CA ASN A 128 -2.75 7.02 9.01
C ASN A 128 -1.74 7.79 9.86
N PRO A 129 -2.07 8.18 11.10
CA PRO A 129 -1.19 9.00 11.93
C PRO A 129 0.16 8.34 12.22
N VAL A 130 0.24 7.00 12.28
CA VAL A 130 1.51 6.31 12.50
C VAL A 130 2.41 6.42 11.27
N ALA A 131 1.85 6.27 10.08
CA ALA A 131 2.59 6.43 8.84
C ALA A 131 2.79 7.93 8.47
N ASP A 132 1.80 8.77 8.73
CA ASP A 132 1.88 10.21 8.49
C ASP A 132 2.94 10.89 9.36
N TYR A 133 3.17 10.37 10.54
CA TYR A 133 4.12 10.90 11.52
C TYR A 133 5.55 11.05 11.00
N ALA A 134 6.02 10.11 10.22
CA ALA A 134 7.40 10.14 9.75
C ALA A 134 7.53 10.51 8.27
N ALA A 135 6.47 10.42 7.50
CA ALA A 135 6.51 10.80 6.10
C ALA A 135 5.97 12.21 5.82
N GLY A 136 5.83 12.99 6.85
CA GLY A 136 5.38 14.36 6.69
C GLY A 136 3.96 14.46 6.14
N SER A 137 2.96 14.05 6.92
CA SER A 137 1.54 14.24 6.62
C SER A 137 1.00 13.54 5.35
N LYS A 138 1.74 12.61 4.79
CA LYS A 138 1.27 11.85 3.63
C LYS A 138 0.52 10.61 4.10
N SER A 139 -0.63 10.36 3.52
CA SER A 139 -1.31 9.08 3.68
C SER A 139 -0.44 8.02 3.01
N ILE A 140 0.30 7.29 3.80
CA ILE A 140 1.19 6.27 3.28
C ILE A 140 0.48 4.94 3.37
N ILE A 141 0.27 4.37 2.21
CA ILE A 141 -0.12 2.99 2.07
C ILE A 141 1.13 2.22 1.71
N ASP A 142 1.46 1.22 2.52
CA ASP A 142 2.49 0.28 2.13
C ASP A 142 1.97 -0.58 0.98
N VAL A 143 2.53 -0.36 -0.20
CA VAL A 143 2.12 -1.09 -1.42
C VAL A 143 2.33 -2.59 -1.32
N ASN A 144 3.22 -3.04 -0.43
CA ASN A 144 3.49 -4.45 -0.19
C ASN A 144 2.51 -5.11 0.78
N GLN A 145 1.66 -4.33 1.45
CA GLN A 145 0.73 -4.82 2.47
C GLN A 145 -0.75 -4.61 2.08
N ILE A 146 -1.07 -4.62 0.81
CA ILE A 146 -2.42 -4.40 0.30
C ILE A 146 -3.06 -5.68 -0.19
N VAL A 147 -2.38 -6.39 -1.09
CA VAL A 147 -2.84 -7.62 -1.75
C VAL A 147 -1.66 -8.57 -1.89
N GLY A 148 -1.89 -9.87 -1.67
CA GLY A 148 -0.88 -10.89 -1.94
C GLY A 148 -0.56 -10.97 -3.43
N MET A 149 0.73 -11.13 -3.78
CA MET A 149 1.18 -11.18 -5.19
C MET A 149 0.47 -12.26 -6.00
N ASP A 150 0.12 -13.39 -5.39
CA ASP A 150 -0.60 -14.48 -6.06
C ASP A 150 -2.00 -14.10 -6.55
N ASN A 151 -2.59 -13.04 -5.99
CA ASN A 151 -3.90 -12.54 -6.34
C ASN A 151 -3.86 -11.39 -7.36
N ILE A 152 -2.69 -11.02 -7.87
CA ILE A 152 -2.56 -9.90 -8.80
C ILE A 152 -2.63 -10.41 -10.24
N GLU A 153 -3.61 -9.91 -10.99
CA GLU A 153 -3.75 -10.10 -12.43
C GLU A 153 -2.85 -9.12 -13.19
N LYS A 154 -2.85 -7.86 -12.76
CA LYS A 154 -2.01 -6.81 -13.33
C LYS A 154 -1.91 -5.62 -12.38
N ILE A 155 -0.85 -4.84 -12.58
CA ILE A 155 -0.64 -3.55 -11.92
C ILE A 155 -0.62 -2.48 -13.00
N GLU A 156 -1.46 -1.47 -12.88
CA GLU A 156 -1.54 -0.34 -13.79
C GLU A 156 -0.96 0.90 -13.11
N VAL A 157 0.02 1.53 -13.73
CA VAL A 157 0.61 2.78 -13.27
C VAL A 157 0.18 3.89 -14.21
N ILE A 158 -0.62 4.82 -13.69
CA ILE A 158 -1.22 5.92 -14.44
C ILE A 158 -0.52 7.21 -14.05
N LYS A 159 0.13 7.84 -15.02
CA LYS A 159 0.83 9.11 -14.84
C LYS A 159 0.07 10.20 -15.58
N GLY A 160 0.11 11.41 -15.05
CA GLY A 160 -0.49 12.58 -15.69
C GLY A 160 -1.99 12.79 -15.41
N PRO A 161 -2.68 13.60 -16.22
CA PRO A 161 -4.01 14.14 -15.92
C PRO A 161 -5.12 13.07 -15.87
N GLY A 162 -4.93 11.93 -16.51
CA GLY A 162 -5.85 10.79 -16.42
C GLY A 162 -6.04 10.24 -14.99
N ALA A 163 -5.12 10.60 -14.08
CA ALA A 163 -5.24 10.24 -12.67
C ALA A 163 -6.37 11.00 -11.95
N SER A 164 -6.83 12.13 -12.46
CA SER A 164 -7.85 12.99 -11.83
C SER A 164 -9.18 12.28 -11.59
N ILE A 165 -9.52 11.28 -12.39
CA ILE A 165 -10.73 10.45 -12.19
C ILE A 165 -10.73 9.75 -10.81
N TYR A 166 -9.56 9.44 -10.26
CA TYR A 166 -9.44 8.69 -9.01
C TYR A 166 -9.31 9.57 -7.77
N GLY A 167 -8.98 10.86 -7.92
CA GLY A 167 -8.90 11.79 -6.81
C GLY A 167 -8.33 13.15 -7.21
N ALA A 168 -8.85 14.21 -6.62
CA ALA A 168 -8.30 15.56 -6.80
C ALA A 168 -6.88 15.70 -6.21
N ASP A 169 -6.47 14.76 -5.37
CA ASP A 169 -5.16 14.69 -4.70
C ASP A 169 -4.16 13.74 -5.40
N ALA A 170 -4.50 13.20 -6.57
CA ALA A 170 -3.64 12.32 -7.37
C ALA A 170 -2.59 13.09 -8.17
N THR A 171 -1.82 13.98 -7.54
CA THR A 171 -0.83 14.81 -8.24
C THR A 171 0.38 14.02 -8.74
N GLY A 172 0.81 13.02 -7.99
CA GLY A 172 1.88 12.12 -8.41
C GLY A 172 1.42 11.08 -9.43
N GLY A 173 0.18 10.65 -9.36
CA GLY A 173 -0.39 9.62 -10.22
C GLY A 173 -1.19 8.58 -9.45
N VAL A 174 -1.49 7.47 -10.12
CA VAL A 174 -2.30 6.37 -9.56
C VAL A 174 -1.63 5.03 -9.84
N ILE A 175 -1.66 4.14 -8.86
CA ILE A 175 -1.33 2.73 -9.02
C ILE A 175 -2.60 1.94 -8.76
N ASN A 176 -3.08 1.21 -9.77
CA ASN A 176 -4.27 0.39 -9.68
C ASN A 176 -3.90 -1.09 -9.77
N ILE A 177 -4.13 -1.83 -8.70
CA ILE A 177 -3.89 -3.26 -8.61
C ILE A 177 -5.18 -3.97 -8.98
N ILE A 178 -5.17 -4.74 -10.05
CA ILE A 178 -6.31 -5.55 -10.49
C ILE A 178 -6.12 -6.98 -9.99
N THR A 179 -7.13 -7.50 -9.29
CA THR A 179 -7.10 -8.84 -8.72
C THR A 179 -7.55 -9.90 -9.71
N LYS A 180 -7.03 -11.13 -9.53
CA LYS A 180 -7.43 -12.30 -10.33
C LYS A 180 -8.89 -12.67 -10.12
N LYS A 181 -9.55 -13.05 -11.21
CA LYS A 181 -10.90 -13.64 -11.24
C LYS A 181 -10.80 -15.16 -11.42
N GLY A 182 -11.90 -15.85 -11.18
CA GLY A 182 -11.98 -17.30 -11.42
C GLY A 182 -11.76 -17.66 -12.89
N ALA A 183 -10.94 -18.68 -13.16
CA ALA A 183 -10.72 -19.23 -14.48
C ALA A 183 -11.95 -19.99 -14.99
N LEU A 184 -12.09 -20.13 -16.31
CA LEU A 184 -13.16 -20.95 -16.90
C LEU A 184 -12.95 -22.44 -16.67
N LYS A 185 -11.70 -22.89 -16.66
CA LYS A 185 -11.32 -24.28 -16.33
C LYS A 185 -10.61 -24.32 -14.99
N PRO A 186 -10.84 -25.34 -14.17
CA PRO A 186 -10.12 -25.47 -12.91
C PRO A 186 -8.62 -25.53 -13.12
N VAL A 187 -7.90 -24.70 -12.38
CA VAL A 187 -6.43 -24.67 -12.35
C VAL A 187 -5.96 -24.43 -10.93
N GLY A 188 -4.95 -25.16 -10.50
CA GLY A 188 -4.32 -24.99 -9.19
C GLY A 188 -2.82 -24.97 -9.33
N THR A 189 -2.16 -24.14 -8.53
CA THR A 189 -0.70 -24.09 -8.43
C THR A 189 -0.25 -24.22 -6.99
N ILE A 190 0.87 -24.92 -6.79
CA ILE A 190 1.58 -24.95 -5.53
C ILE A 190 3.00 -24.48 -5.83
N ASP A 191 3.46 -23.52 -5.10
CA ASP A 191 4.80 -22.99 -5.25
C ASP A 191 5.59 -23.02 -3.95
N PHE A 192 6.90 -23.17 -4.08
CA PHE A 192 7.86 -23.12 -2.99
C PHE A 192 9.04 -22.28 -3.41
N SER A 193 9.53 -21.43 -2.52
CA SER A 193 10.80 -20.75 -2.74
C SER A 193 11.66 -20.75 -1.49
N ALA A 194 12.98 -20.76 -1.69
CA ALA A 194 13.98 -20.66 -0.64
C ALA A 194 15.06 -19.67 -1.07
N GLY A 195 15.63 -18.96 -0.12
CA GLY A 195 16.62 -17.93 -0.40
C GLY A 195 17.57 -17.67 0.76
N SER A 196 18.39 -16.65 0.60
CA SER A 196 19.33 -16.19 1.63
C SER A 196 18.60 -15.86 2.93
N TRP A 197 19.32 -15.88 4.04
CA TRP A 197 18.85 -15.52 5.37
C TRP A 197 17.69 -16.38 5.88
N LYS A 198 17.70 -17.69 5.53
CA LYS A 198 16.62 -18.62 5.88
C LYS A 198 15.26 -18.20 5.33
N ARG A 199 15.25 -17.49 4.21
CA ARG A 199 14.01 -17.14 3.54
C ARG A 199 13.36 -18.39 2.98
N PHE A 200 12.08 -18.54 3.24
CA PHE A 200 11.26 -19.62 2.74
C PHE A 200 9.84 -19.14 2.52
N SER A 201 9.26 -19.48 1.38
CA SER A 201 7.84 -19.24 1.13
C SER A 201 7.18 -20.48 0.53
N TYR A 202 5.89 -20.60 0.79
CA TYR A 202 5.03 -21.55 0.13
C TYR A 202 3.65 -20.95 -0.11
N GLY A 203 3.09 -21.26 -1.27
CA GLY A 203 1.82 -20.74 -1.73
C GLY A 203 0.97 -21.81 -2.39
N LEU A 204 -0.33 -21.58 -2.37
CA LEU A 204 -1.34 -22.36 -3.07
C LEU A 204 -2.30 -21.39 -3.74
N THR A 205 -2.58 -21.62 -5.02
CA THR A 205 -3.71 -20.98 -5.70
C THR A 205 -4.65 -22.02 -6.24
N TYR A 206 -5.93 -21.71 -6.29
CA TYR A 206 -6.94 -22.52 -6.94
C TYR A 206 -8.01 -21.64 -7.55
N SER A 207 -8.31 -21.87 -8.80
CA SER A 207 -9.21 -21.05 -9.59
C SER A 207 -10.06 -21.94 -10.48
N GLY A 208 -11.30 -21.56 -10.73
CA GLY A 208 -12.19 -22.34 -11.58
C GLY A 208 -13.56 -21.73 -11.77
N SER A 209 -14.42 -22.51 -12.44
CA SER A 209 -15.82 -22.18 -12.62
C SER A 209 -16.69 -23.45 -12.54
N ASN A 210 -18.01 -23.27 -12.40
CA ASN A 210 -18.95 -24.36 -12.62
C ASN A 210 -19.10 -24.65 -14.14
N ASP A 211 -19.77 -25.74 -14.48
CA ASP A 211 -19.96 -26.21 -15.88
C ASP A 211 -20.61 -25.15 -16.79
N THR A 212 -21.43 -24.27 -16.24
CA THR A 212 -22.07 -23.18 -17.01
C THR A 212 -21.20 -21.94 -17.15
N GLY A 213 -20.05 -21.86 -16.45
CA GLY A 213 -19.20 -20.69 -16.38
C GLY A 213 -19.81 -19.47 -15.66
N LYS A 214 -21.01 -19.64 -15.08
CA LYS A 214 -21.71 -18.55 -14.39
C LYS A 214 -21.16 -18.28 -12.99
N LEU A 215 -20.75 -19.32 -12.27
CA LEU A 215 -20.08 -19.22 -11.00
C LEU A 215 -18.57 -19.36 -11.24
N ARG A 216 -17.80 -18.34 -10.90
CA ARG A 216 -16.34 -18.37 -10.94
C ARG A 216 -15.80 -18.14 -9.55
N TYR A 217 -14.67 -18.77 -9.26
CA TYR A 217 -14.02 -18.64 -7.97
C TYR A 217 -12.50 -18.61 -8.11
N PHE A 218 -11.88 -17.84 -7.24
CA PHE A 218 -10.42 -17.76 -7.08
C PHE A 218 -10.09 -17.81 -5.59
N PHE A 219 -9.07 -18.57 -5.25
CA PHE A 219 -8.53 -18.67 -3.91
C PHE A 219 -7.00 -18.66 -3.97
N ALA A 220 -6.36 -17.93 -3.07
CA ALA A 220 -4.90 -17.95 -2.90
C ALA A 220 -4.54 -17.85 -1.42
N ALA A 221 -3.56 -18.64 -1.00
CA ALA A 221 -3.00 -18.57 0.34
C ALA A 221 -1.48 -18.71 0.25
N ARG A 222 -0.75 -17.82 0.93
CA ARG A 222 0.71 -17.84 0.97
C ARG A 222 1.21 -17.58 2.39
N ARG A 223 2.32 -18.21 2.69
CA ARG A 223 3.14 -17.88 3.85
C ARG A 223 4.56 -17.62 3.40
N GLU A 224 5.11 -16.53 3.88
CA GLU A 224 6.50 -16.14 3.67
C GLU A 224 7.16 -15.84 5.00
N LEU A 225 8.42 -16.24 5.15
CA LEU A 225 9.23 -15.96 6.33
C LEU A 225 10.69 -15.77 5.94
N SER A 226 11.38 -14.93 6.70
CA SER A 226 12.82 -14.70 6.56
C SER A 226 13.44 -14.55 7.95
N GLY A 227 14.66 -15.01 8.11
CA GLY A 227 15.50 -14.64 9.24
C GLY A 227 16.15 -13.27 9.05
N ASP A 228 16.93 -12.85 10.03
CA ASP A 228 17.67 -11.59 9.96
C ASP A 228 18.71 -11.61 8.84
N SER A 229 18.89 -10.47 8.18
CA SER A 229 19.87 -10.27 7.11
C SER A 229 21.30 -10.29 7.67
N HIS A 230 22.24 -10.76 6.85
CA HIS A 230 23.67 -10.67 7.15
C HIS A 230 24.35 -9.72 6.18
N TYR A 231 25.32 -8.99 6.66
CA TYR A 231 26.10 -8.06 5.84
C TYR A 231 27.58 -8.07 6.25
N HIS A 232 28.42 -7.63 5.31
CA HIS A 232 29.84 -7.38 5.55
C HIS A 232 30.04 -5.89 5.80
N ASP A 233 30.60 -5.56 6.94
CA ASP A 233 30.93 -4.17 7.26
C ASP A 233 32.33 -3.82 6.77
N GLY A 234 32.41 -2.91 5.81
CA GLY A 234 33.67 -2.46 5.20
C GLY A 234 34.60 -1.73 6.15
N ILE A 235 34.07 -1.16 7.25
CA ILE A 235 34.85 -0.43 8.24
C ILE A 235 35.59 -1.40 9.17
N THR A 236 34.88 -2.39 9.69
CA THR A 236 35.45 -3.37 10.61
C THR A 236 36.07 -4.57 9.93
N GLY A 237 35.73 -4.82 8.65
CA GLY A 237 36.10 -6.03 7.92
C GLY A 237 35.45 -7.31 8.45
N LYS A 238 34.37 -7.21 9.21
CA LYS A 238 33.66 -8.32 9.83
C LYS A 238 32.29 -8.53 9.26
N ASN A 239 31.76 -9.75 9.38
CA ASN A 239 30.37 -10.06 9.06
C ASN A 239 29.50 -9.86 10.30
N TYR A 240 28.37 -9.22 10.11
CA TYR A 240 27.38 -8.95 11.14
C TYR A 240 26.01 -9.45 10.73
N THR A 241 25.15 -9.65 11.72
CA THR A 241 23.72 -9.83 11.53
C THR A 241 23.04 -8.49 11.72
N TRP A 242 22.22 -8.09 10.75
CA TRP A 242 21.36 -6.93 10.90
C TRP A 242 20.10 -7.37 11.63
N HIS A 243 20.10 -7.16 12.94
CA HIS A 243 19.06 -7.64 13.83
C HIS A 243 17.71 -7.00 13.58
N GLN A 244 16.65 -7.78 13.78
CA GLN A 244 15.26 -7.38 13.61
C GLN A 244 14.88 -7.03 12.18
N THR A 245 15.59 -7.59 11.20
CA THR A 245 15.22 -7.52 9.77
C THR A 245 14.42 -8.73 9.29
N GLY A 246 14.31 -9.75 10.13
CA GLY A 246 13.50 -10.94 9.83
C GLY A 246 12.01 -10.62 9.85
N TYR A 247 11.24 -11.29 8.96
CA TYR A 247 9.82 -11.06 8.84
C TYR A 247 9.02 -12.36 8.64
N ARG A 248 7.71 -12.23 8.81
CA ARG A 248 6.74 -13.30 8.55
C ARG A 248 5.44 -12.71 8.07
N ASP A 249 4.98 -13.18 6.90
CA ASP A 249 3.71 -12.78 6.32
C ASP A 249 2.85 -13.97 6.00
N ASN A 250 1.56 -13.78 6.15
CA ASN A 250 0.53 -14.70 5.68
C ASN A 250 -0.48 -13.90 4.88
N THR A 251 -0.83 -14.39 3.70
CA THR A 251 -1.89 -13.83 2.87
C THR A 251 -2.96 -14.86 2.62
N LEU A 252 -4.19 -14.41 2.54
CA LEU A 252 -5.33 -15.22 2.15
C LEU A 252 -6.24 -14.35 1.30
N ASN A 253 -6.51 -14.79 0.09
CA ASN A 253 -7.36 -14.09 -0.86
C ASN A 253 -8.44 -15.03 -1.35
N ALA A 254 -9.66 -14.54 -1.44
CA ALA A 254 -10.79 -15.29 -1.99
C ALA A 254 -11.65 -14.35 -2.82
N ARG A 255 -12.11 -14.83 -3.97
CA ARG A 255 -13.06 -14.13 -4.82
C ARG A 255 -14.09 -15.10 -5.37
N VAL A 256 -15.34 -14.68 -5.40
CA VAL A 256 -16.44 -15.42 -6.02
C VAL A 256 -17.26 -14.44 -6.85
N ASP A 257 -17.43 -14.78 -8.13
CA ASP A 257 -18.23 -14.00 -9.06
C ASP A 257 -19.38 -14.88 -9.57
N TYR A 258 -20.62 -14.37 -9.49
CA TYR A 258 -21.80 -15.04 -10.00
C TYR A 258 -22.50 -14.20 -11.08
N LYS A 259 -22.49 -14.70 -12.30
CA LYS A 259 -23.11 -14.07 -13.47
C LYS A 259 -24.56 -14.52 -13.63
N PHE A 260 -25.51 -13.65 -13.33
CA PHE A 260 -26.94 -13.92 -13.55
C PHE A 260 -27.25 -13.97 -15.05
N ASN A 261 -26.73 -13.00 -15.79
CA ASN A 261 -26.82 -12.87 -17.25
C ASN A 261 -25.70 -11.92 -17.74
N ASP A 262 -25.69 -11.56 -19.01
CA ASP A 262 -24.62 -10.74 -19.61
C ASP A 262 -24.52 -9.30 -19.08
N ARG A 263 -25.54 -8.81 -18.37
CA ARG A 263 -25.57 -7.47 -17.79
C ARG A 263 -25.44 -7.45 -16.28
N HIS A 264 -25.74 -8.55 -15.63
CA HIS A 264 -25.87 -8.60 -14.18
C HIS A 264 -24.91 -9.64 -13.58
N GLU A 265 -24.02 -9.19 -12.72
CA GLU A 265 -23.02 -10.01 -12.01
C GLU A 265 -22.91 -9.55 -10.56
N LEU A 266 -22.78 -10.48 -9.65
CA LEU A 266 -22.45 -10.22 -8.25
C LEU A 266 -21.06 -10.77 -7.97
N ALA A 267 -20.17 -9.92 -7.47
CA ALA A 267 -18.80 -10.26 -7.09
C ALA A 267 -18.59 -10.03 -5.60
N PHE A 268 -18.01 -11.01 -4.94
CA PHE A 268 -17.52 -10.87 -3.57
C PHE A 268 -16.02 -11.12 -3.55
N SER A 269 -15.25 -10.25 -2.91
CA SER A 269 -13.83 -10.45 -2.68
C SER A 269 -13.46 -10.25 -1.21
N TYR A 270 -12.50 -11.04 -0.77
CA TYR A 270 -11.88 -10.97 0.55
C TYR A 270 -10.37 -11.04 0.43
N ASN A 271 -9.69 -10.05 0.99
CA ASN A 271 -8.24 -10.02 1.08
C ASN A 271 -7.83 -9.90 2.55
N HIS A 272 -7.00 -10.84 2.99
CA HIS A 272 -6.43 -10.86 4.33
C HIS A 272 -4.91 -10.89 4.26
N MET A 273 -4.29 -10.02 5.04
CA MET A 273 -2.85 -10.03 5.26
C MET A 273 -2.54 -9.91 6.75
N GLN A 274 -1.63 -10.74 7.22
CA GLN A 274 -1.14 -10.70 8.59
C GLN A 274 0.36 -10.95 8.61
N GLY A 275 1.09 -10.11 9.28
CA GLY A 275 2.53 -10.26 9.37
C GLY A 275 3.17 -9.50 10.51
N ASN A 276 4.48 -9.49 10.49
CA ASN A 276 5.25 -8.64 11.36
C ASN A 276 6.28 -7.84 10.57
N ASP A 277 6.38 -6.57 10.93
CA ASP A 277 7.42 -5.65 10.54
C ASP A 277 8.16 -5.25 11.81
N ASP A 278 9.25 -5.96 12.12
CA ASP A 278 10.04 -5.61 13.28
C ASP A 278 10.91 -4.39 12.94
N TYR A 279 11.22 -3.56 13.93
CA TYR A 279 12.05 -2.37 13.70
C TYR A 279 13.51 -2.78 13.62
N PRO A 280 14.17 -2.69 12.46
CA PRO A 280 15.57 -3.03 12.31
C PRO A 280 16.44 -2.21 13.25
N LEU A 281 17.45 -2.83 13.81
CA LEU A 281 18.43 -2.12 14.60
C LEU A 281 19.40 -1.38 13.66
N THR A 282 19.98 -0.28 14.13
CA THR A 282 21.02 0.42 13.38
C THR A 282 22.21 -0.50 13.15
N ALA A 283 22.63 -0.63 11.91
CA ALA A 283 23.83 -1.41 11.54
C ALA A 283 25.02 -0.45 11.32
N PRO A 284 26.25 -0.89 11.63
CA PRO A 284 26.62 -2.13 12.30
C PRO A 284 26.36 -2.11 13.80
N ASP A 285 26.31 -3.30 14.41
CA ASP A 285 26.16 -3.43 15.86
C ASP A 285 27.51 -3.27 16.58
N TYR A 286 27.86 -2.05 16.87
CA TYR A 286 29.13 -1.72 17.52
C TYR A 286 29.29 -2.21 18.97
N ARG A 287 28.23 -2.76 19.57
CA ARG A 287 28.31 -3.34 20.95
C ARG A 287 29.30 -4.47 21.07
N TYR A 288 29.39 -5.26 19.99
CA TYR A 288 30.26 -6.45 20.01
C TYR A 288 31.74 -6.14 19.75
N LEU A 289 32.07 -4.86 19.52
CA LEU A 289 33.44 -4.42 19.42
C LEU A 289 34.06 -4.27 20.81
N SER A 290 35.33 -4.63 20.94
CA SER A 290 36.11 -4.24 22.09
C SER A 290 36.29 -2.71 22.15
N ASP A 291 36.61 -2.17 23.32
CA ASP A 291 36.86 -0.74 23.45
C ASP A 291 38.03 -0.28 22.58
N ALA A 292 39.06 -1.12 22.42
CA ALA A 292 40.19 -0.84 21.55
C ALA A 292 39.76 -0.72 20.07
N GLU A 293 38.91 -1.65 19.58
CA GLU A 293 38.36 -1.61 18.22
C GLU A 293 37.45 -0.40 18.01
N TRP A 294 36.58 -0.10 18.98
CA TRP A 294 35.73 1.08 18.92
C TRP A 294 36.52 2.39 18.87
N ASN A 295 37.53 2.53 19.74
CA ASN A 295 38.40 3.71 19.75
C ASN A 295 39.21 3.86 18.48
N ARG A 296 39.66 2.77 17.87
CA ARG A 296 40.30 2.79 16.55
C ARG A 296 39.34 3.29 15.48
N ILE A 297 38.11 2.75 15.40
CA ILE A 297 37.10 3.17 14.44
C ILE A 297 36.76 4.65 14.58
N LYS A 298 36.56 5.11 15.83
CA LYS A 298 36.34 6.56 16.07
C LYS A 298 37.48 7.39 15.51
N LYS A 299 38.72 6.99 15.79
CA LYS A 299 39.90 7.72 15.31
C LYS A 299 40.00 7.73 13.78
N ASP A 300 39.80 6.58 13.16
CA ASP A 300 40.08 6.42 11.73
C ASP A 300 38.97 6.95 10.82
N TYR A 301 37.72 6.87 11.22
CA TYR A 301 36.56 7.16 10.37
C TYR A 301 35.70 8.33 10.85
N PHE A 302 35.78 8.72 12.12
CA PHE A 302 34.90 9.74 12.71
C PHE A 302 35.66 10.93 13.32
N GLN A 303 36.88 11.17 12.90
CA GLN A 303 37.74 12.24 13.39
C GLN A 303 37.15 13.64 13.28
N ASN A 304 36.27 13.86 12.32
CA ASN A 304 35.69 15.17 12.01
C ASN A 304 34.24 15.31 12.49
N ASP A 305 33.82 14.55 13.51
CA ASP A 305 32.50 14.75 14.08
C ASP A 305 32.42 16.10 14.78
N LYS A 306 32.07 17.10 14.00
CA LYS A 306 31.90 18.50 14.40
C LYS A 306 31.00 18.70 15.63
N TYR A 307 30.13 17.73 15.91
CA TYR A 307 29.15 17.82 16.99
C TYR A 307 29.48 16.94 18.20
N GLY A 308 30.63 16.25 18.20
CA GLY A 308 31.07 15.39 19.30
C GLY A 308 30.16 14.18 19.58
N ASN A 309 29.30 13.83 18.59
CA ASN A 309 28.31 12.76 18.78
C ASN A 309 28.98 11.41 19.03
N PHE A 310 30.10 11.13 18.38
CA PHE A 310 30.82 9.86 18.52
C PHE A 310 31.60 9.72 19.83
N ASP A 311 31.80 10.81 20.54
CA ASP A 311 32.35 10.76 21.91
C ASP A 311 31.29 10.47 22.96
N ASN A 312 30.02 10.59 22.61
CA ASN A 312 28.91 10.19 23.47
C ASN A 312 28.85 8.66 23.59
N PRO A 313 29.00 8.08 24.82
CA PRO A 313 28.87 6.64 25.01
C PRO A 313 27.56 6.05 24.47
N GLY A 314 26.51 6.86 24.42
CA GLY A 314 25.23 6.47 23.85
C GLY A 314 25.24 6.21 22.33
N TYR A 315 26.19 6.79 21.62
CA TYR A 315 26.24 6.62 20.16
C TYR A 315 26.61 5.17 19.77
N ARG A 316 27.49 4.53 20.50
CA ARG A 316 27.82 3.10 20.34
C ARG A 316 26.61 2.20 20.57
N ASN A 317 25.65 2.67 21.34
CA ASN A 317 24.49 1.92 21.81
C ASN A 317 23.14 2.49 21.26
N LEU A 318 23.18 3.37 20.26
CA LEU A 318 21.98 4.03 19.70
C LEU A 318 20.92 3.04 19.25
N TRP A 319 21.32 1.92 18.65
CA TRP A 319 20.45 0.86 18.18
C TRP A 319 19.72 0.13 19.33
N ILE A 320 20.20 0.20 20.58
CA ILE A 320 19.56 -0.44 21.74
C ILE A 320 18.15 0.12 21.97
N THR A 321 17.91 1.36 21.59
CA THR A 321 16.60 2.02 21.71
C THR A 321 15.47 1.18 21.13
N TRP A 322 15.73 0.51 20.01
CA TRP A 322 14.74 -0.30 19.29
C TRP A 322 14.81 -1.78 19.61
N LEU A 323 15.68 -2.16 20.54
CA LEU A 323 15.82 -3.55 20.94
C LEU A 323 14.50 -4.10 21.47
N GLY A 324 14.02 -5.20 20.87
CA GLY A 324 12.73 -5.80 21.19
C GLY A 324 11.52 -5.08 20.59
N ALA A 325 11.74 -4.00 19.83
CA ALA A 325 10.68 -3.32 19.10
C ALA A 325 10.13 -4.23 17.99
N TYR A 326 8.83 -4.17 17.78
CA TYR A 326 8.15 -4.92 16.73
C TYR A 326 6.83 -4.29 16.39
N ASN A 327 6.36 -4.56 15.19
CA ASN A 327 5.03 -4.21 14.72
C ASN A 327 4.36 -5.45 14.11
N ILE A 328 3.16 -5.76 14.54
CA ILE A 328 2.34 -6.83 13.97
C ILE A 328 1.13 -6.16 13.33
N TYR A 329 0.92 -6.43 12.06
CA TYR A 329 -0.24 -5.95 11.33
C TYR A 329 -1.21 -7.10 11.04
N ASN A 330 -2.48 -6.73 10.94
CA ASN A 330 -3.57 -7.61 10.51
C ASN A 330 -4.56 -6.75 9.72
N LYS A 331 -4.72 -7.06 8.45
CA LYS A 331 -5.56 -6.32 7.50
C LYS A 331 -6.61 -7.23 6.91
N ASN A 332 -7.84 -6.76 6.86
CA ASN A 332 -8.97 -7.45 6.25
C ASN A 332 -9.71 -6.47 5.35
N ASN A 333 -9.93 -6.84 4.10
CA ASN A 333 -10.68 -6.07 3.14
C ASN A 333 -11.79 -6.95 2.57
N TYR A 334 -13.01 -6.44 2.60
CA TYR A 334 -14.20 -7.08 2.06
C TYR A 334 -14.83 -6.15 1.03
N ASP A 335 -15.12 -6.66 -0.16
CA ASP A 335 -15.85 -5.94 -1.20
C ASP A 335 -17.00 -6.80 -1.70
N LEU A 336 -18.19 -6.20 -1.80
CA LEU A 336 -19.37 -6.80 -2.43
C LEU A 336 -19.82 -5.86 -3.53
N THR A 337 -19.70 -6.28 -4.79
CA THR A 337 -20.00 -5.46 -5.96
C THR A 337 -21.10 -6.10 -6.79
N TYR A 338 -22.16 -5.36 -7.06
CA TYR A 338 -23.19 -5.74 -8.01
C TYR A 338 -23.06 -4.91 -9.27
N TYR A 339 -22.71 -5.57 -10.38
CA TYR A 339 -22.66 -4.99 -11.71
C TYR A 339 -24.03 -5.11 -12.36
N PHE A 340 -24.51 -4.01 -12.97
CA PHE A 340 -25.83 -3.97 -13.63
C PHE A 340 -25.78 -3.45 -15.07
N GLY A 341 -24.60 -3.32 -15.64
CA GLY A 341 -24.38 -2.97 -17.04
C GLY A 341 -22.93 -2.68 -17.37
N LYS A 342 -22.63 -2.75 -18.65
CA LYS A 342 -21.37 -2.33 -19.25
C LYS A 342 -21.66 -1.69 -20.60
N ASP A 343 -21.15 -0.49 -20.84
CA ASP A 343 -21.32 0.23 -22.08
C ASP A 343 -20.00 0.87 -22.48
N HIS A 344 -19.50 0.59 -23.69
CA HIS A 344 -18.19 1.02 -24.19
C HIS A 344 -17.04 0.78 -23.17
N GLY A 345 -17.05 -0.37 -22.49
CA GLY A 345 -16.05 -0.70 -21.46
C GLY A 345 -16.30 -0.07 -20.09
N MET A 346 -17.24 0.87 -19.97
CA MET A 346 -17.60 1.50 -18.71
C MET A 346 -18.53 0.61 -17.90
N ASP A 347 -18.07 0.06 -16.80
CA ASP A 347 -18.89 -0.74 -15.90
C ASP A 347 -19.84 0.15 -15.08
N SER A 348 -21.09 -0.28 -14.95
CA SER A 348 -22.07 0.30 -14.04
C SER A 348 -22.25 -0.64 -12.86
N PHE A 349 -22.01 -0.16 -11.64
CA PHE A 349 -22.03 -0.98 -10.44
C PHE A 349 -22.42 -0.24 -9.17
N ILE A 350 -22.80 -1.01 -8.16
CA ILE A 350 -22.90 -0.59 -6.77
C ILE A 350 -21.95 -1.49 -5.97
N ARG A 351 -21.06 -0.90 -5.17
CA ARG A 351 -20.08 -1.60 -4.35
C ARG A 351 -20.20 -1.17 -2.88
N PHE A 352 -20.28 -2.16 -2.00
CA PHE A 352 -20.09 -2.00 -0.56
C PHE A 352 -18.73 -2.55 -0.16
N TYR A 353 -18.03 -1.88 0.75
CA TYR A 353 -16.75 -2.34 1.25
C TYR A 353 -16.56 -2.06 2.75
N ASP A 354 -15.76 -2.92 3.38
CA ASP A 354 -15.29 -2.78 4.76
C ASP A 354 -13.79 -3.10 4.79
N GLN A 355 -13.00 -2.13 5.19
CA GLN A 355 -11.56 -2.25 5.39
C GLN A 355 -11.27 -2.13 6.88
N HIS A 356 -10.60 -3.12 7.43
CA HIS A 356 -10.26 -3.17 8.83
C HIS A 356 -8.78 -3.54 9.01
N GLU A 357 -8.01 -2.61 9.53
CA GLU A 357 -6.59 -2.79 9.80
C GLU A 357 -6.30 -2.61 11.28
N THR A 358 -5.46 -3.47 11.82
CA THR A 358 -4.94 -3.35 13.17
C THR A 358 -3.43 -3.48 13.16
N TYR A 359 -2.79 -2.65 13.96
CA TYR A 359 -1.37 -2.71 14.25
C TYR A 359 -1.17 -2.77 15.75
N PHE A 360 -0.24 -3.59 16.20
CA PHE A 360 0.15 -3.62 17.61
C PHE A 360 1.58 -4.06 17.76
N GLY A 361 2.23 -3.56 18.78
CA GLY A 361 3.63 -3.88 18.99
C GLY A 361 4.22 -3.19 20.20
N SER A 362 5.52 -3.01 20.12
CA SER A 362 6.31 -2.29 21.11
C SER A 362 7.31 -1.37 20.44
N PHE A 363 7.53 -0.22 21.04
CA PHE A 363 8.62 0.69 20.65
C PHE A 363 9.99 0.27 21.20
N GLY A 364 10.08 -0.91 21.80
CA GLY A 364 11.33 -1.50 22.26
C GLY A 364 11.77 -1.06 23.65
N ALA A 365 13.06 -1.20 23.90
CA ALA A 365 13.66 -1.00 25.22
C ALA A 365 13.44 0.41 25.78
N GLY A 366 13.42 1.44 24.91
CA GLY A 366 13.18 2.82 25.32
C GLY A 366 11.81 3.08 25.94
N ASP A 367 10.87 2.17 25.73
CA ASP A 367 9.51 2.28 26.23
C ASP A 367 9.23 1.43 27.49
N ARG A 368 10.24 0.78 28.01
CA ARG A 368 10.13 -0.07 29.20
C ARG A 368 10.27 0.75 30.49
N GLU A 369 9.40 0.46 31.47
CA GLU A 369 9.38 1.17 32.76
C GLU A 369 10.63 0.93 33.61
N ASP A 370 11.25 -0.25 33.48
CA ASP A 370 12.45 -0.65 34.20
C ASP A 370 13.75 -0.23 33.51
N ALA A 371 13.66 0.45 32.37
CA ALA A 371 14.82 0.89 31.62
C ALA A 371 15.47 2.11 32.31
N PRO A 372 16.79 2.11 32.51
CA PRO A 372 17.52 3.30 32.92
C PRO A 372 17.40 4.42 31.88
N THR A 373 17.88 5.59 32.22
CA THR A 373 17.95 6.70 31.26
C THR A 373 18.72 6.28 30.02
N PRO A 374 18.13 6.42 28.79
CA PRO A 374 18.80 6.07 27.55
C PRO A 374 20.17 6.72 27.39
N PHE A 375 21.06 6.01 26.70
CA PHE A 375 22.42 6.48 26.39
C PHE A 375 23.37 6.64 27.60
N THR A 376 23.10 5.91 28.68
CA THR A 376 24.01 5.84 29.84
C THR A 376 24.69 4.47 29.93
N PRO A 377 25.83 4.32 30.66
CA PRO A 377 26.43 3.01 30.91
C PRO A 377 25.48 2.02 31.62
N ALA A 378 24.60 2.52 32.48
CA ALA A 378 23.54 1.72 33.10
C ALA A 378 22.55 1.18 32.09
N TRP A 379 22.17 1.97 31.09
CA TRP A 379 21.35 1.55 29.97
C TRP A 379 22.01 0.42 29.18
N ASP A 380 23.29 0.56 28.83
CA ASP A 380 24.01 -0.47 28.08
C ASP A 380 24.05 -1.81 28.82
N ALA A 381 24.41 -1.78 30.12
CA ALA A 381 24.43 -2.97 30.95
C ALA A 381 23.03 -3.62 31.08
N TRP A 382 22.01 -2.80 31.28
CA TRP A 382 20.62 -3.25 31.36
C TRP A 382 20.17 -3.88 30.05
N ALA A 383 20.41 -3.24 28.90
CA ALA A 383 19.99 -3.73 27.59
C ALA A 383 20.68 -5.03 27.21
N LYS A 384 22.00 -5.18 27.46
CA LYS A 384 22.71 -6.45 27.27
C LYS A 384 22.09 -7.58 28.08
N LYS A 385 21.67 -7.30 29.31
CA LYS A 385 21.04 -8.28 30.21
C LYS A 385 19.62 -8.65 29.77
N ASN A 386 18.87 -7.71 29.22
CA ASN A 386 17.43 -7.80 28.96
C ASN A 386 17.07 -8.08 27.51
N HIS A 387 18.03 -8.23 26.61
CA HIS A 387 17.77 -8.61 25.22
C HIS A 387 17.34 -10.07 25.14
N LYS A 388 16.04 -10.30 25.20
CA LYS A 388 15.42 -11.64 25.14
C LYS A 388 14.30 -11.74 24.11
N GLY A 389 14.42 -11.04 23.00
CA GLY A 389 13.39 -11.02 21.95
C GLY A 389 12.40 -9.86 22.12
N ARG A 390 11.16 -10.08 21.66
CA ARG A 390 10.13 -9.04 21.63
C ARG A 390 9.69 -8.59 23.00
N ASP A 391 9.55 -7.28 23.16
CA ASP A 391 9.04 -6.66 24.39
C ASP A 391 7.52 -6.83 24.55
N LYS A 392 6.99 -6.43 25.71
CA LYS A 392 5.57 -6.38 25.95
C LYS A 392 4.92 -5.34 25.01
N LYS A 393 3.69 -5.62 24.60
CA LYS A 393 2.87 -4.71 23.79
C LYS A 393 2.79 -3.33 24.45
N SER A 394 3.16 -2.29 23.71
CA SER A 394 3.10 -0.90 24.19
C SER A 394 2.12 -0.03 23.43
N TYR A 395 1.68 -0.44 22.24
CA TYR A 395 0.67 0.28 21.47
C TYR A 395 -0.31 -0.67 20.76
N PHE A 396 -1.46 -0.12 20.43
CA PHE A 396 -2.47 -0.73 19.56
C PHE A 396 -3.13 0.35 18.72
N THR A 397 -3.15 0.15 17.40
CA THR A 397 -3.77 1.03 16.44
C THR A 397 -4.80 0.27 15.62
N GLN A 398 -5.93 0.88 15.34
CA GLN A 398 -6.98 0.34 14.50
C GLN A 398 -7.46 1.39 13.50
N LEU A 399 -7.55 0.99 12.25
CA LEU A 399 -8.18 1.73 11.18
C LEU A 399 -9.39 0.96 10.68
N LYS A 400 -10.53 1.64 10.53
CA LYS A 400 -11.73 1.12 9.87
C LYS A 400 -12.16 2.10 8.82
N ASN A 401 -12.42 1.60 7.61
CA ASN A 401 -13.00 2.37 6.53
C ASN A 401 -14.14 1.58 5.91
N ARG A 402 -15.34 2.16 5.88
CA ARG A 402 -16.54 1.56 5.31
C ARG A 402 -17.14 2.50 4.30
N GLY A 403 -17.57 1.96 3.19
CA GLY A 403 -18.13 2.83 2.18
C GLY A 403 -19.09 2.15 1.21
N LEU A 404 -19.72 3.04 0.46
CA LEU A 404 -20.58 2.72 -0.66
C LEU A 404 -20.05 3.48 -1.88
N GLN A 405 -19.82 2.76 -2.97
CA GLN A 405 -19.44 3.35 -4.26
C GLN A 405 -20.49 2.99 -5.31
N ILE A 406 -20.93 3.98 -6.06
CA ILE A 406 -21.86 3.81 -7.19
C ILE A 406 -21.18 4.37 -8.41
N GLN A 407 -21.15 3.60 -9.48
CA GLN A 407 -20.67 4.03 -10.79
C GLN A 407 -21.73 3.76 -11.85
N TYR A 408 -21.90 4.71 -12.76
CA TYR A 408 -22.76 4.56 -13.92
C TYR A 408 -22.04 5.08 -15.16
N GLY A 409 -21.97 4.24 -16.19
CA GLY A 409 -21.37 4.55 -17.47
C GLY A 409 -22.38 4.37 -18.61
N LYS A 410 -22.43 5.31 -19.56
CA LYS A 410 -23.32 5.28 -20.69
C LYS A 410 -22.71 5.96 -21.92
N ALA A 411 -22.70 5.24 -23.03
CA ALA A 411 -22.36 5.80 -24.34
C ALA A 411 -23.60 6.34 -25.05
N VAL A 412 -23.55 7.55 -25.59
CA VAL A 412 -24.64 8.20 -26.34
C VAL A 412 -24.05 8.97 -27.52
N GLY A 413 -24.15 8.42 -28.71
CA GLY A 413 -23.58 9.03 -29.92
C GLY A 413 -22.06 9.17 -29.83
N LYS A 414 -21.56 10.41 -29.77
CA LYS A 414 -20.13 10.73 -29.65
C LYS A 414 -19.67 10.92 -28.18
N HIS A 415 -20.53 10.65 -27.21
CA HIS A 415 -20.31 10.94 -25.80
C HIS A 415 -20.22 9.64 -24.99
N ASP A 416 -19.15 9.47 -24.24
CA ASP A 416 -19.01 8.43 -23.22
C ASP A 416 -19.10 9.08 -21.84
N LEU A 417 -20.30 9.03 -21.26
CA LEU A 417 -20.62 9.64 -19.97
C LEU A 417 -20.29 8.68 -18.82
N LEU A 418 -19.52 9.12 -17.85
CA LEU A 418 -19.23 8.37 -16.64
C LEU A 418 -19.47 9.23 -15.41
N THR A 419 -20.14 8.66 -14.41
CA THR A 419 -20.24 9.25 -13.08
C THR A 419 -19.92 8.23 -12.00
N THR A 420 -19.19 8.66 -10.97
CA THR A 420 -18.85 7.84 -9.82
C THR A 420 -19.11 8.62 -8.54
N TRP A 421 -19.77 8.00 -7.58
CA TRP A 421 -20.06 8.57 -6.27
C TRP A 421 -19.61 7.61 -5.18
N THR A 422 -18.86 8.11 -4.23
CA THR A 422 -18.36 7.33 -3.10
C THR A 422 -18.71 8.03 -1.80
N TYR A 423 -19.30 7.30 -0.87
CA TYR A 423 -19.45 7.70 0.51
C TYR A 423 -18.54 6.84 1.39
N ASP A 424 -17.71 7.46 2.20
CA ASP A 424 -16.82 6.80 3.15
C ASP A 424 -17.06 7.27 4.57
N LYS A 425 -16.98 6.33 5.50
CA LYS A 425 -16.82 6.61 6.92
C LYS A 425 -15.55 5.97 7.43
N SER A 426 -14.59 6.81 7.78
CA SER A 426 -13.27 6.39 8.26
C SER A 426 -13.15 6.64 9.76
N ARG A 427 -12.57 5.69 10.47
CA ARG A 427 -12.26 5.80 11.90
C ARG A 427 -10.85 5.33 12.15
N TYR A 428 -10.10 6.16 12.85
CA TYR A 428 -8.80 5.83 13.41
C TYR A 428 -8.90 5.75 14.94
N TYR A 429 -8.26 4.75 15.52
CA TYR A 429 -8.18 4.55 16.96
C TYR A 429 -6.76 4.14 17.33
N ASP A 430 -6.18 4.79 18.33
CA ASP A 430 -4.84 4.53 18.82
C ASP A 430 -4.80 4.48 20.34
N THR A 431 -4.02 3.57 20.89
CA THR A 431 -3.81 3.44 22.32
C THR A 431 -2.33 3.20 22.59
N HIS A 432 -1.75 4.08 23.39
CA HIS A 432 -0.42 3.88 23.97
C HIS A 432 -0.59 3.27 25.37
N VAL A 433 -0.28 1.98 25.49
CA VAL A 433 -0.59 1.18 26.71
C VAL A 433 0.14 1.73 27.95
N ARG A 434 1.42 2.07 27.82
CA ARG A 434 2.23 2.59 28.92
C ARG A 434 1.79 3.98 29.37
N LYS A 435 1.58 4.90 28.42
CA LYS A 435 1.11 6.26 28.71
C LYS A 435 -0.35 6.31 29.08
N LYS A 436 -1.09 5.19 28.97
CA LYS A 436 -2.54 5.09 29.19
C LYS A 436 -3.33 6.14 28.43
N THR A 437 -2.85 6.49 27.23
CA THR A 437 -3.50 7.47 26.37
C THR A 437 -4.24 6.75 25.25
N THR A 438 -5.37 7.32 24.86
CA THR A 438 -6.20 6.83 23.78
C THR A 438 -6.61 8.00 22.91
N SER A 439 -6.47 7.84 21.60
CA SER A 439 -6.94 8.78 20.58
C SER A 439 -7.95 8.09 19.68
N SER A 440 -8.98 8.81 19.28
CA SER A 440 -9.95 8.32 18.29
C SER A 440 -10.40 9.48 17.42
N VAL A 441 -10.40 9.25 16.12
CA VAL A 441 -10.83 10.23 15.13
C VAL A 441 -11.76 9.56 14.14
N GLU A 442 -12.87 10.21 13.82
CA GLU A 442 -13.80 9.78 12.77
C GLU A 442 -13.96 10.92 11.76
N ARG A 443 -14.11 10.55 10.50
CA ARG A 443 -14.41 11.48 9.41
C ARG A 443 -15.30 10.79 8.38
N GLU A 444 -16.23 11.56 7.82
CA GLU A 444 -17.04 11.13 6.68
C GLU A 444 -16.62 11.91 5.44
N SER A 445 -16.70 11.27 4.28
CA SER A 445 -16.47 11.94 3.00
C SER A 445 -17.49 11.53 1.96
N VAL A 446 -17.80 12.45 1.06
CA VAL A 446 -18.58 12.21 -0.15
C VAL A 446 -17.74 12.70 -1.32
N LEU A 447 -17.42 11.79 -2.21
CA LEU A 447 -16.61 12.07 -3.40
C LEU A 447 -17.44 11.77 -4.65
N GLY A 448 -17.70 12.79 -5.46
CA GLY A 448 -18.43 12.67 -6.71
C GLY A 448 -17.52 13.00 -7.89
N TYR A 449 -17.70 12.32 -9.00
CA TYR A 449 -16.99 12.56 -10.24
C TYR A 449 -17.93 12.39 -11.42
N VAL A 450 -17.88 13.32 -12.37
CA VAL A 450 -18.61 13.27 -13.62
C VAL A 450 -17.66 13.65 -14.74
N GLN A 451 -17.61 12.85 -15.80
CA GLN A 451 -16.89 13.16 -17.03
C GLN A 451 -17.74 12.88 -18.27
N ASP A 452 -17.41 13.57 -19.36
CA ASP A 452 -17.89 13.30 -20.70
C ASP A 452 -16.68 13.16 -21.64
N LYS A 453 -16.41 11.94 -22.12
CA LYS A 453 -15.41 11.73 -23.16
C LYS A 453 -16.06 11.94 -24.52
N ILE A 454 -15.77 13.07 -25.14
CA ILE A 454 -16.35 13.49 -26.40
C ILE A 454 -15.44 13.07 -27.55
N HIS A 455 -15.91 12.20 -28.41
CA HIS A 455 -15.21 11.79 -29.63
C HIS A 455 -15.48 12.81 -30.77
N ILE A 456 -14.65 13.84 -30.87
CA ILE A 456 -14.76 14.88 -31.91
C ILE A 456 -14.61 14.26 -33.27
N THR A 457 -13.58 13.44 -33.46
CA THR A 457 -13.35 12.59 -34.64
C THR A 457 -12.85 11.21 -34.17
N ASP A 458 -12.59 10.30 -35.09
CA ASP A 458 -11.99 8.99 -34.77
C ASP A 458 -10.55 9.10 -34.20
N ARG A 459 -9.92 10.26 -34.35
CA ARG A 459 -8.54 10.51 -33.90
C ARG A 459 -8.41 11.59 -32.82
N TRP A 460 -9.49 12.29 -32.49
CA TRP A 460 -9.47 13.40 -31.55
C TRP A 460 -10.57 13.28 -30.52
N GLU A 461 -10.19 13.30 -29.27
CA GLU A 461 -11.12 13.31 -28.15
C GLU A 461 -10.80 14.43 -27.15
N ILE A 462 -11.83 14.92 -26.49
CA ILE A 462 -11.76 15.89 -25.39
C ILE A 462 -12.60 15.35 -24.25
N THR A 463 -12.06 15.42 -23.04
CA THR A 463 -12.74 14.94 -21.82
C THR A 463 -12.78 16.03 -20.76
N PRO A 464 -13.80 16.87 -20.73
CA PRO A 464 -14.10 17.69 -19.56
C PRO A 464 -14.60 16.83 -18.41
N ALA A 465 -14.24 17.22 -17.18
CA ALA A 465 -14.73 16.55 -15.98
C ALA A 465 -14.85 17.51 -14.81
N LEU A 466 -15.74 17.16 -13.87
CA LEU A 466 -15.91 17.83 -12.59
C LEU A 466 -15.86 16.82 -11.47
N ARG A 467 -15.12 17.16 -10.41
CA ARG A 467 -15.10 16.40 -9.17
C ARG A 467 -15.66 17.26 -8.04
N TYR A 468 -16.57 16.68 -7.28
CA TYR A 468 -17.06 17.19 -6.00
C TYR A 468 -16.39 16.41 -4.87
N SER A 469 -15.87 17.09 -3.87
CA SER A 469 -15.31 16.49 -2.67
C SER A 469 -15.86 17.18 -1.43
N TYR A 470 -16.51 16.41 -0.57
CA TYR A 470 -16.95 16.85 0.75
C TYR A 470 -16.23 16.01 1.80
N TYR A 471 -15.74 16.69 2.83
CA TYR A 471 -15.16 16.06 4.03
C TYR A 471 -15.80 16.70 5.26
N SER A 472 -16.32 15.90 6.18
CA SER A 472 -16.77 16.39 7.47
C SER A 472 -15.59 16.92 8.29
N ASP A 473 -15.87 17.61 9.37
CA ASP A 473 -14.90 17.85 10.44
C ASP A 473 -14.45 16.52 11.08
N PHE A 474 -13.41 16.60 11.91
CA PHE A 474 -12.95 15.45 12.68
C PHE A 474 -13.81 15.28 13.94
N ALA A 475 -14.75 14.35 13.91
CA ALA A 475 -15.57 14.03 15.07
C ALA A 475 -14.80 13.22 16.11
N LYS A 476 -15.05 13.46 17.39
CA LYS A 476 -14.55 12.68 18.54
C LYS A 476 -13.03 12.61 18.67
N VAL A 477 -12.40 13.75 18.74
CA VAL A 477 -10.98 13.83 19.04
C VAL A 477 -10.76 13.70 20.53
N SER A 478 -10.07 12.67 20.99
CA SER A 478 -9.75 12.49 22.40
C SER A 478 -8.42 13.15 22.80
N LYS A 479 -8.17 13.22 24.11
CA LYS A 479 -7.18 14.06 24.81
C LYS A 479 -5.71 13.95 24.39
N ALA A 480 -5.30 13.05 23.54
CA ALA A 480 -3.89 12.81 23.28
C ALA A 480 -3.42 13.37 21.93
N GLY A 481 -3.33 14.67 21.85
CA GLY A 481 -2.50 15.33 20.85
C GLY A 481 -3.15 15.82 19.57
N VAL A 482 -4.38 15.47 19.26
CA VAL A 482 -5.13 16.09 18.18
C VAL A 482 -6.10 17.10 18.79
N HIS A 483 -5.98 18.38 18.44
CA HIS A 483 -6.86 19.41 18.99
C HIS A 483 -8.28 19.25 18.46
N ALA A 484 -9.28 19.29 19.35
CA ALA A 484 -10.69 19.12 19.03
C ALA A 484 -11.25 20.13 18.02
N ASN A 485 -10.52 21.17 17.71
CA ASN A 485 -10.89 22.22 16.76
C ASN A 485 -10.17 22.10 15.41
N ALA A 486 -9.52 21.00 15.17
CA ALA A 486 -8.60 20.83 14.06
C ALA A 486 -9.27 20.53 12.73
N GLY A 487 -10.48 20.62 12.49
CA GLY A 487 -11.07 20.38 11.18
C GLY A 487 -12.38 21.09 11.02
N LYS A 488 -12.52 21.84 9.96
CA LYS A 488 -13.82 22.31 9.49
C LYS A 488 -14.30 21.34 8.40
N SER A 489 -15.60 21.17 8.30
CA SER A 489 -16.17 20.54 7.12
C SER A 489 -15.83 21.40 5.90
N VAL A 490 -15.50 20.76 4.81
CA VAL A 490 -15.12 21.42 3.57
C VAL A 490 -15.82 20.80 2.38
N SER A 491 -16.28 21.64 1.46
CA SER A 491 -16.79 21.24 0.15
C SER A 491 -16.01 21.95 -0.93
N VAL A 492 -15.58 21.22 -1.94
CA VAL A 492 -14.84 21.80 -3.07
C VAL A 492 -15.24 21.13 -4.38
N VAL A 493 -15.23 21.93 -5.44
CA VAL A 493 -15.36 21.44 -6.82
C VAL A 493 -14.05 21.70 -7.55
N THR A 494 -13.51 20.65 -8.17
CA THR A 494 -12.28 20.72 -8.95
C THR A 494 -12.56 20.32 -10.39
N PRO A 495 -12.45 21.25 -11.36
CA PRO A 495 -12.58 20.96 -12.78
C PRO A 495 -11.28 20.33 -13.34
N SER A 496 -11.45 19.57 -14.42
CA SER A 496 -10.35 19.12 -15.27
C SER A 496 -10.78 19.04 -16.72
N VAL A 497 -9.82 19.14 -17.62
CA VAL A 497 -10.02 18.90 -19.03
C VAL A 497 -8.78 18.25 -19.62
N VAL A 498 -8.97 17.22 -20.43
CA VAL A 498 -7.90 16.55 -21.14
C VAL A 498 -8.30 16.43 -22.61
N THR A 499 -7.35 16.61 -23.50
CA THR A 499 -7.54 16.34 -24.94
C THR A 499 -6.42 15.43 -25.43
N GLN A 500 -6.75 14.55 -26.35
CA GLN A 500 -5.80 13.64 -26.98
C GLN A 500 -6.07 13.55 -28.47
N PHE A 501 -5.00 13.60 -29.26
CA PHE A 501 -5.06 13.47 -30.71
C PHE A 501 -4.10 12.37 -31.16
N ALA A 502 -4.61 11.36 -31.88
CA ALA A 502 -3.81 10.32 -32.49
C ALA A 502 -3.41 10.70 -33.90
N PHE A 503 -2.12 10.73 -34.19
CA PHE A 503 -1.60 10.88 -35.56
C PHE A 503 -1.83 9.60 -36.36
N ASP A 504 -1.57 8.47 -35.72
CA ASP A 504 -1.78 7.11 -36.25
C ASP A 504 -1.97 6.12 -35.09
N ASP A 505 -1.90 4.82 -35.36
CA ASP A 505 -2.06 3.75 -34.35
C ASP A 505 -0.87 3.63 -33.38
N THR A 506 0.22 4.35 -33.63
CA THR A 506 1.46 4.25 -32.85
C THR A 506 1.86 5.54 -32.15
N ALA A 507 1.34 6.68 -32.59
CA ALA A 507 1.72 7.99 -32.09
C ALA A 507 0.51 8.86 -31.75
N SER A 508 0.54 9.47 -30.60
CA SER A 508 -0.46 10.44 -30.14
C SER A 508 0.17 11.57 -29.35
N ILE A 509 -0.53 12.68 -29.26
CA ILE A 509 -0.20 13.79 -28.36
C ILE A 509 -1.38 14.04 -27.43
N TYR A 510 -1.12 14.36 -26.19
CA TYR A 510 -2.16 14.76 -25.25
C TYR A 510 -1.76 16.03 -24.48
N ALA A 511 -2.76 16.76 -24.06
CA ALA A 511 -2.63 17.92 -23.18
C ALA A 511 -3.74 17.86 -22.12
N GLY A 512 -3.42 18.19 -20.89
CA GLY A 512 -4.39 18.19 -19.81
C GLY A 512 -4.12 19.27 -18.78
N TRP A 513 -5.23 19.77 -18.21
CA TRP A 513 -5.23 20.62 -17.04
C TRP A 513 -6.18 20.08 -15.99
N THR A 514 -5.75 20.04 -14.74
CA THR A 514 -6.53 19.56 -13.61
C THR A 514 -6.31 20.46 -12.41
N LYS A 515 -7.39 20.94 -11.80
CA LYS A 515 -7.32 21.55 -10.50
C LYS A 515 -7.22 20.49 -9.43
N VAL A 516 -6.22 20.60 -8.56
CA VAL A 516 -5.98 19.63 -7.48
C VAL A 516 -6.34 20.22 -6.12
N TYR A 517 -6.76 19.34 -5.23
CA TYR A 517 -7.17 19.70 -3.88
C TYR A 517 -6.89 18.51 -2.94
N ARG A 518 -6.24 18.78 -1.82
CA ARG A 518 -6.03 17.83 -0.74
C ARG A 518 -6.45 18.45 0.58
N PRO A 519 -7.43 17.84 1.30
CA PRO A 519 -7.83 18.33 2.60
C PRO A 519 -6.75 18.05 3.64
N ILE A 520 -6.70 18.87 4.68
CA ILE A 520 -5.91 18.60 5.87
C ILE A 520 -6.35 17.25 6.48
N ARG A 521 -5.38 16.45 6.88
CA ARG A 521 -5.56 15.15 7.54
C ARG A 521 -5.08 15.20 8.98
N VAL A 522 -5.39 14.17 9.76
CA VAL A 522 -5.00 14.10 11.17
C VAL A 522 -3.49 14.15 11.35
N GLY A 523 -2.74 13.48 10.48
CA GLY A 523 -1.28 13.49 10.51
C GLY A 523 -0.67 14.87 10.32
N ASP A 524 -1.27 15.71 9.47
CA ASP A 524 -0.82 17.08 9.23
C ASP A 524 -0.81 17.90 10.53
N TYR A 525 -1.88 17.78 11.32
CA TYR A 525 -1.95 18.45 12.62
C TYR A 525 -0.93 17.93 13.63
N HIS A 526 -0.70 16.63 13.62
CA HIS A 526 0.26 16.01 14.53
C HIS A 526 1.68 16.52 14.31
N LEU A 527 2.07 16.71 13.06
CA LEU A 527 3.41 17.16 12.70
C LEU A 527 3.67 18.63 12.95
N THR A 528 2.64 19.47 12.82
CA THR A 528 2.80 20.92 12.87
C THR A 528 2.52 21.51 14.23
N ASN A 529 1.77 20.82 15.09
CA ASN A 529 1.41 21.32 16.42
C ASN A 529 2.41 20.95 17.53
N THR A 530 3.50 20.27 17.21
CA THR A 530 4.52 19.92 18.18
C THR A 530 5.91 20.19 17.59
N ASP A 531 6.61 21.16 18.17
CA ASP A 531 8.03 21.31 17.93
C ASP A 531 8.77 20.18 18.69
N TYR A 532 9.27 19.21 17.91
CA TYR A 532 9.99 18.07 18.48
C TYR A 532 11.30 18.42 19.16
N SER A 533 11.90 19.54 18.80
CA SER A 533 13.15 19.99 19.39
C SER A 533 12.98 20.61 20.77
N SER A 534 11.84 21.25 21.01
CA SER A 534 11.55 21.99 22.25
C SER A 534 10.36 21.45 23.03
N GLY A 535 9.54 20.56 22.44
CA GLY A 535 8.29 20.11 23.03
C GLY A 535 7.19 21.18 23.09
N ASN A 536 7.42 22.34 22.49
CA ASN A 536 6.47 23.44 22.46
C ASN A 536 5.43 23.23 21.35
N LYS A 537 4.19 23.68 21.62
CA LYS A 537 3.15 23.69 20.60
C LYS A 537 3.46 24.77 19.57
N VAL A 538 3.49 24.40 18.32
CA VAL A 538 3.58 25.32 17.20
C VAL A 538 2.16 25.69 16.76
N ASP A 539 1.81 26.96 16.83
CA ASP A 539 0.50 27.46 16.42
C ASP A 539 0.53 27.71 14.90
N ALA A 540 0.57 26.63 14.12
CA ALA A 540 0.59 26.71 12.68
C ALA A 540 -0.83 26.83 12.13
N LYS A 541 -1.09 27.87 11.35
CA LYS A 541 -2.30 27.96 10.53
C LYS A 541 -2.13 27.02 9.34
N LEU A 542 -2.76 25.86 9.43
CA LEU A 542 -2.79 24.91 8.33
C LEU A 542 -3.93 25.26 7.38
N GLU A 543 -3.66 25.18 6.09
CA GLU A 543 -4.64 25.31 5.02
C GLU A 543 -4.62 24.05 4.15
N ASP A 544 -5.74 23.78 3.49
CA ASP A 544 -5.83 22.71 2.51
C ASP A 544 -4.88 22.99 1.33
N GLU A 545 -4.26 21.93 0.81
CA GLU A 545 -3.41 22.06 -0.38
C GLU A 545 -4.29 22.28 -1.63
N LYS A 546 -3.93 23.28 -2.43
CA LYS A 546 -4.59 23.60 -3.70
C LYS A 546 -3.55 23.90 -4.75
N GLY A 547 -3.81 23.50 -5.97
CA GLY A 547 -2.90 23.75 -7.09
C GLY A 547 -3.54 23.45 -8.43
N ASP A 548 -2.73 23.65 -9.46
CA ASP A 548 -3.08 23.32 -10.83
C ASP A 548 -1.97 22.42 -11.40
N VAL A 549 -2.37 21.35 -12.08
CA VAL A 549 -1.47 20.45 -12.78
C VAL A 549 -1.72 20.57 -14.28
N VAL A 550 -0.67 20.88 -15.01
CA VAL A 550 -0.67 20.89 -16.48
C VAL A 550 0.25 19.78 -16.95
N THR A 551 -0.23 18.99 -17.90
CA THR A 551 0.55 17.89 -18.47
C THR A 551 0.50 17.94 -19.98
N LEU A 552 1.64 17.67 -20.61
CA LEU A 552 1.81 17.50 -22.04
C LEU A 552 2.57 16.21 -22.30
N GLY A 553 2.19 15.46 -23.31
CA GLY A 553 2.90 14.24 -23.68
C GLY A 553 2.60 13.76 -25.10
#